data_e44a455d675701af19acdb878544a778
#
_entry.id   e44a455d675701af19acdb878544a778
#
_cell.length_a   1.000
_cell.length_b   1.000
_cell.length_c   1.000
_cell.angle_alpha   90.00
_cell.angle_beta   90.00
_cell.angle_gamma   90.00
#
_symmetry.space_group_name_H-M   'P 1'
#
loop_
_entity.id
_entity.type
_entity.pdbx_description
1 polymer ?
#
loop_
_entity_poly.entity_id
_entity_poly.type
_entity_poly.pdbx_seq_one_letter_code
_entity_poly.pdbx_strand_id
1 'polypeptide(L)'
;MHEEKTFLTYNQQLRKLRNEKNIDCEGTKDKTLLVRAGYFNIVNGYKDPFICDKDINGKHIYISGTTLEHLHELKRFDDELRLFLLKYITQIEEEVRTIFGYKFDQCNKSGKIPWYDAKAYSE
;
A
#
# COMPACT_ATOMS: atom_id res chain seq x y z
N MET A 1 -4.10 21.64 16.71
CA MET A 1 -3.20 21.04 17.72
C MET A 1 -2.55 19.82 17.13
N HIS A 2 -1.26 19.86 16.90
CA HIS A 2 -0.52 18.64 16.60
C HIS A 2 -0.35 17.88 17.93
N GLU A 3 -1.08 16.76 18.07
CA GLU A 3 -0.74 15.80 19.11
C GLU A 3 0.70 15.36 18.89
N GLU A 4 1.59 15.67 19.81
CA GLU A 4 2.95 15.13 19.81
C GLU A 4 2.83 13.60 19.78
N LYS A 5 3.33 13.00 18.72
CA LYS A 5 3.37 11.53 18.59
C LYS A 5 4.39 10.99 19.58
N THR A 6 3.91 10.65 20.77
CA THR A 6 4.73 10.02 21.82
C THR A 6 5.16 8.62 21.34
N PHE A 7 6.45 8.30 21.54
CA PHE A 7 6.96 6.95 21.28
C PHE A 7 6.26 5.93 22.19
N LEU A 8 5.79 4.83 21.56
CA LEU A 8 5.18 3.70 22.27
C LEU A 8 5.98 2.42 21.98
N THR A 9 6.36 1.72 23.04
CA THR A 9 6.92 0.37 22.93
C THR A 9 5.90 -0.60 22.33
N TYR A 10 6.33 -1.73 21.77
CA TYR A 10 5.42 -2.74 21.20
C TYR A 10 4.36 -3.22 22.18
N ASN A 11 4.71 -3.41 23.44
CA ASN A 11 3.74 -3.80 24.48
C ASN A 11 2.71 -2.70 24.75
N GLN A 12 3.11 -1.44 24.69
CA GLN A 12 2.19 -0.30 24.81
C GLN A 12 1.29 -0.17 23.59
N GLN A 13 1.83 -0.44 22.39
CA GLN A 13 1.05 -0.48 21.15
C GLN A 13 -0.01 -1.58 21.18
N LEU A 14 0.33 -2.80 21.64
CA LEU A 14 -0.65 -3.88 21.83
C LEU A 14 -1.73 -3.51 22.84
N ARG A 15 -1.34 -2.90 23.96
CA ARG A 15 -2.30 -2.41 24.96
C ARG A 15 -3.23 -1.35 24.39
N LYS A 16 -2.72 -0.43 23.60
CA LYS A 16 -3.51 0.60 22.91
C LYS A 16 -4.51 -0.03 21.93
N LEU A 17 -4.10 -1.03 21.17
CA LEU A 17 -5.00 -1.75 20.25
C LEU A 17 -6.16 -2.42 20.99
N ARG A 18 -5.89 -3.09 22.09
CA ARG A 18 -6.93 -3.76 22.90
C ARG A 18 -7.87 -2.76 23.58
N ASN A 19 -7.31 -1.81 24.29
CA ASN A 19 -8.08 -0.98 25.21
C ASN A 19 -8.78 0.19 24.52
N GLU A 20 -8.17 0.76 23.47
CA GLU A 20 -8.70 1.94 22.81
C GLU A 20 -9.39 1.63 21.47
N LYS A 21 -8.98 0.55 20.81
CA LYS A 21 -9.48 0.20 19.47
C LYS A 21 -10.30 -1.07 19.43
N ASN A 22 -10.41 -1.78 20.54
CA ASN A 22 -11.12 -3.05 20.62
C ASN A 22 -10.66 -4.08 19.56
N ILE A 23 -9.36 -4.10 19.28
CA ILE A 23 -8.74 -5.07 18.40
C ILE A 23 -8.15 -6.18 19.26
N ASP A 24 -8.60 -7.41 19.02
CA ASP A 24 -8.07 -8.57 19.72
C ASP A 24 -6.63 -8.83 19.28
N CYS A 25 -5.73 -8.72 20.24
CA CYS A 25 -4.31 -9.01 20.03
C CYS A 25 -3.66 -9.48 21.30
N GLU A 26 -2.95 -10.60 21.25
CA GLU A 26 -2.31 -11.21 22.42
C GLU A 26 -0.97 -11.87 22.08
N GLY A 27 -0.10 -11.85 23.09
CA GLY A 27 1.10 -12.67 23.12
C GLY A 27 2.20 -12.28 22.13
N THR A 28 3.10 -13.22 21.96
CA THR A 28 4.33 -13.04 21.17
C THR A 28 4.07 -12.99 19.68
N LYS A 29 3.01 -13.65 19.20
CA LYS A 29 2.64 -13.68 17.77
C LYS A 29 2.31 -12.29 17.28
N ASP A 30 1.39 -11.60 17.94
CA ASP A 30 0.96 -10.26 17.55
C ASP A 30 2.05 -9.21 17.76
N LYS A 31 2.85 -9.37 18.81
CA LYS A 31 4.05 -8.55 18.98
C LYS A 31 5.02 -8.71 17.80
N THR A 32 5.22 -9.94 17.32
CA THR A 32 6.08 -10.22 16.15
C THR A 32 5.52 -9.57 14.88
N LEU A 33 4.21 -9.55 14.69
CA LEU A 33 3.58 -8.84 13.56
C LEU A 33 3.89 -7.34 13.59
N LEU A 34 3.77 -6.71 14.78
CA LEU A 34 4.12 -5.30 14.93
C LEU A 34 5.60 -5.01 14.68
N VAL A 35 6.49 -5.90 15.13
CA VAL A 35 7.94 -5.77 14.91
C VAL A 35 8.28 -5.83 13.42
N ARG A 36 7.68 -6.78 12.69
CA ARG A 36 8.01 -7.03 11.28
C ARG A 36 7.36 -6.03 10.32
N ALA A 37 6.11 -5.72 10.52
CA ALA A 37 5.35 -4.91 9.57
C ALA A 37 5.09 -3.47 10.03
N GLY A 38 5.24 -3.20 11.34
CA GLY A 38 5.04 -1.88 11.94
C GLY A 38 3.57 -1.53 12.17
N TYR A 39 3.30 -0.85 13.28
CA TYR A 39 1.96 -0.41 13.68
C TYR A 39 1.26 0.42 12.58
N PHE A 40 1.98 1.41 12.04
CA PHE A 40 1.42 2.31 11.04
C PHE A 40 0.97 1.56 9.79
N ASN A 41 1.82 0.67 9.27
CA ASN A 41 1.53 -0.07 8.04
C ASN A 41 0.37 -1.05 8.19
N ILE A 42 0.27 -1.76 9.32
CA ILE A 42 -0.81 -2.72 9.54
C ILE A 42 -2.09 -1.99 9.91
N VAL A 43 -2.06 -1.19 10.99
CA VAL A 43 -3.28 -0.64 11.58
C VAL A 43 -3.83 0.52 10.76
N ASN A 44 -2.99 1.53 10.47
CA ASN A 44 -3.48 2.71 9.76
C ASN A 44 -3.70 2.47 8.27
N GLY A 45 -2.92 1.58 7.66
CA GLY A 45 -3.03 1.26 6.24
C GLY A 45 -4.25 0.41 5.88
N TYR A 46 -4.68 -0.47 6.79
CA TYR A 46 -5.69 -1.51 6.46
C TYR A 46 -6.91 -1.53 7.39
N LYS A 47 -7.12 -0.50 8.18
CA LYS A 47 -8.21 -0.42 9.17
C LYS A 47 -9.61 -0.25 8.57
N ASP A 48 -9.72 0.42 7.43
CA ASP A 48 -11.01 0.93 6.94
C ASP A 48 -12.07 -0.16 6.73
N PRO A 49 -11.77 -1.36 6.20
CA PRO A 49 -12.76 -2.43 6.08
C PRO A 49 -13.26 -2.99 7.42
N PHE A 50 -12.54 -2.72 8.51
CA PHE A 50 -12.85 -3.21 9.85
C PHE A 50 -13.50 -2.17 10.74
N ILE A 51 -13.76 -0.98 10.25
CA ILE A 51 -14.45 0.10 10.97
C ILE A 51 -15.94 0.04 10.63
N CYS A 52 -16.77 -0.08 11.64
CA CYS A 52 -18.22 -0.07 11.47
C CYS A 52 -18.85 1.30 11.75
N ASP A 53 -18.23 2.11 12.63
CA ASP A 53 -18.79 3.40 13.04
C ASP A 53 -17.73 4.32 13.65
N LYS A 54 -18.13 5.52 14.03
CA LYS A 54 -17.34 6.46 14.83
C LYS A 54 -18.11 6.88 16.07
N ASP A 55 -17.41 6.99 17.20
CA ASP A 55 -17.99 7.52 18.41
C ASP A 55 -18.25 9.04 18.32
N ILE A 56 -18.87 9.60 19.34
CA ILE A 56 -19.19 11.03 19.46
C ILE A 56 -17.96 11.95 19.39
N ASN A 57 -16.77 11.40 19.64
CA ASN A 57 -15.49 12.10 19.58
C ASN A 57 -14.77 11.88 18.23
N GLY A 58 -15.41 11.19 17.27
CA GLY A 58 -14.83 10.85 15.99
C GLY A 58 -13.84 9.69 16.01
N LYS A 59 -13.73 8.95 17.12
CA LYS A 59 -12.87 7.77 17.25
C LYS A 59 -13.50 6.58 16.53
N HIS A 60 -12.71 5.85 15.78
CA HIS A 60 -13.16 4.69 15.02
C HIS A 60 -13.61 3.54 15.94
N ILE A 61 -14.80 3.01 15.66
CA ILE A 61 -15.33 1.80 16.28
C ILE A 61 -15.09 0.64 15.33
N TYR A 62 -14.35 -0.37 15.79
CA TYR A 62 -14.03 -1.56 14.99
C TYR A 62 -15.11 -2.62 15.14
N ILE A 63 -15.29 -3.41 14.10
CA ILE A 63 -16.17 -4.58 14.11
C ILE A 63 -15.72 -5.52 15.22
N SER A 64 -16.66 -6.01 16.03
CA SER A 64 -16.36 -6.95 17.13
C SER A 64 -15.68 -8.21 16.60
N GLY A 65 -14.64 -8.67 17.29
CA GLY A 65 -13.83 -9.81 16.87
C GLY A 65 -12.75 -9.49 15.82
N THR A 66 -12.53 -8.21 15.50
CA THR A 66 -11.39 -7.81 14.66
C THR A 66 -10.09 -8.12 15.39
N THR A 67 -9.20 -8.87 14.75
CA THR A 67 -7.87 -9.23 15.27
C THR A 67 -6.78 -8.50 14.51
N LEU A 68 -5.60 -8.38 15.11
CA LEU A 68 -4.42 -7.83 14.41
C LEU A 68 -4.01 -8.72 13.22
N GLU A 69 -4.26 -10.02 13.32
CA GLU A 69 -4.02 -10.97 12.23
C GLU A 69 -4.91 -10.68 11.01
N HIS A 70 -6.19 -10.32 11.20
CA HIS A 70 -7.07 -9.94 10.08
C HIS A 70 -6.53 -8.75 9.28
N LEU A 71 -6.04 -7.71 9.97
CA LEU A 71 -5.43 -6.57 9.29
C LEU A 71 -4.13 -6.97 8.55
N HIS A 72 -3.33 -7.86 9.16
CA HIS A 72 -2.11 -8.34 8.54
C HIS A 72 -2.38 -9.21 7.31
N GLU A 73 -3.39 -10.08 7.35
CA GLU A 73 -3.80 -10.89 6.19
C GLU A 73 -4.29 -10.03 5.03
N LEU A 74 -5.06 -8.97 5.32
CA LEU A 74 -5.46 -8.01 4.29
C LEU A 74 -4.25 -7.30 3.68
N LYS A 75 -3.29 -6.89 4.51
CA LYS A 75 -2.02 -6.33 4.01
C LYS A 75 -1.28 -7.32 3.10
N ARG A 76 -1.19 -8.58 3.52
CA ARG A 76 -0.51 -9.62 2.73
C ARG A 76 -1.19 -9.84 1.39
N PHE A 77 -2.52 -9.88 1.36
CA PHE A 77 -3.29 -9.96 0.11
C PHE A 77 -3.01 -8.77 -0.82
N ASP A 78 -2.99 -7.55 -0.29
CA ASP A 78 -2.68 -6.34 -1.06
C ASP A 78 -1.25 -6.39 -1.64
N ASP A 79 -0.27 -6.82 -0.84
CA ASP A 79 1.12 -6.96 -1.30
C ASP A 79 1.24 -8.01 -2.44
N GLU A 80 0.58 -9.16 -2.31
CA GLU A 80 0.54 -10.20 -3.35
C GLU A 80 -0.14 -9.70 -4.63
N LEU A 81 -1.25 -8.99 -4.49
CA LEU A 81 -1.98 -8.40 -5.62
C LEU A 81 -1.14 -7.35 -6.35
N ARG A 82 -0.42 -6.50 -5.61
CA ARG A 82 0.50 -5.52 -6.19
C ARG A 82 1.61 -6.18 -7.01
N LEU A 83 2.23 -7.23 -6.49
CA LEU A 83 3.28 -7.96 -7.19
C LEU A 83 2.73 -8.61 -8.46
N PHE A 84 1.53 -9.21 -8.38
CA PHE A 84 0.85 -9.79 -9.53
C PHE A 84 0.61 -8.74 -10.63
N LEU A 85 0.01 -7.60 -10.27
CA LEU A 85 -0.26 -6.52 -11.22
C LEU A 85 1.01 -5.92 -11.79
N LEU A 86 2.04 -5.71 -10.97
CA LEU A 86 3.31 -5.14 -11.40
C LEU A 86 3.97 -5.99 -12.50
N LYS A 87 3.89 -7.30 -12.38
CA LYS A 87 4.40 -8.22 -13.42
C LYS A 87 3.78 -7.94 -14.79
N TYR A 88 2.46 -7.80 -14.85
CA TYR A 88 1.77 -7.56 -16.12
C TYR A 88 1.94 -6.13 -16.62
N ILE A 89 1.96 -5.14 -15.73
CA ILE A 89 2.23 -3.75 -16.10
C ILE A 89 3.60 -3.62 -16.73
N THR A 90 4.62 -4.29 -16.16
CA THR A 90 5.99 -4.29 -16.72
C THR A 90 6.03 -4.92 -18.11
N GLN A 91 5.30 -6.03 -18.34
CA GLN A 91 5.21 -6.65 -19.67
C GLN A 91 4.56 -5.72 -20.70
N ILE A 92 3.45 -5.09 -20.33
CA ILE A 92 2.75 -4.12 -21.21
C ILE A 92 3.68 -2.93 -21.52
N GLU A 93 4.40 -2.43 -20.53
CA GLU A 93 5.37 -1.34 -20.72
C GLU A 93 6.45 -1.73 -21.76
N GLU A 94 7.01 -2.93 -21.65
CA GLU A 94 8.01 -3.43 -22.60
C GLU A 94 7.44 -3.57 -24.02
N GLU A 95 6.24 -4.11 -24.15
CA GLU A 95 5.57 -4.25 -25.45
C GLU A 95 5.27 -2.88 -26.08
N VAL A 96 4.72 -1.95 -25.30
CA VAL A 96 4.44 -0.59 -25.79
C VAL A 96 5.74 0.11 -26.20
N ARG A 97 6.80 0.00 -25.42
CA ARG A 97 8.11 0.57 -25.74
C ARG A 97 8.67 -0.01 -27.04
N THR A 98 8.55 -1.31 -27.23
CA THR A 98 9.01 -2.01 -28.44
C THR A 98 8.23 -1.56 -29.67
N ILE A 99 6.89 -1.51 -29.59
CA ILE A 99 6.03 -1.09 -30.68
C ILE A 99 6.28 0.39 -31.02
N PHE A 100 6.39 1.23 -29.98
CA PHE A 100 6.69 2.66 -30.17
C PHE A 100 8.04 2.86 -30.87
N GLY A 101 9.09 2.17 -30.42
CA GLY A 101 10.41 2.25 -31.03
C GLY A 101 10.39 1.84 -32.50
N TYR A 102 9.74 0.72 -32.82
CA TYR A 102 9.60 0.25 -34.20
C TYR A 102 8.85 1.26 -35.09
N LYS A 103 7.73 1.78 -34.60
CA LYS A 103 6.95 2.77 -35.36
C LYS A 103 7.68 4.09 -35.51
N PHE A 104 8.37 4.53 -34.47
CA PHE A 104 9.22 5.72 -34.54
C PHE A 104 10.30 5.58 -35.61
N ASP A 105 11.04 4.46 -35.62
CA ASP A 105 12.07 4.20 -36.63
C ASP A 105 11.49 4.09 -38.05
N GLN A 106 10.30 3.49 -38.18
CA GLN A 106 9.59 3.40 -39.46
C GLN A 106 9.21 4.78 -40.02
N CYS A 107 8.77 5.71 -39.14
CA CYS A 107 8.42 7.07 -39.54
C CYS A 107 9.67 7.93 -39.76
N ASN A 108 10.72 7.73 -38.95
CA ASN A 108 11.98 8.48 -39.01
C ASN A 108 13.05 7.72 -39.82
N LYS A 109 12.72 7.36 -41.06
CA LYS A 109 13.61 6.54 -41.96
C LYS A 109 14.99 7.16 -42.20
N SER A 110 15.15 8.47 -42.05
CA SER A 110 16.43 9.14 -42.20
C SER A 110 17.39 8.99 -41.03
N GLY A 111 16.86 8.62 -39.84
CA GLY A 111 17.62 8.55 -38.58
C GLY A 111 18.21 9.89 -38.10
N LYS A 112 17.84 11.00 -38.75
CA LYS A 112 18.41 12.32 -38.48
C LYS A 112 17.75 13.10 -37.39
N ILE A 113 16.52 12.73 -37.04
CA ILE A 113 15.73 13.42 -35.99
C ILE A 113 15.79 12.60 -34.72
N PRO A 114 16.37 13.13 -33.62
CA PRO A 114 16.39 12.44 -32.35
C PRO A 114 14.97 12.22 -31.82
N TRP A 115 14.74 11.11 -31.12
CA TRP A 115 13.44 10.75 -30.55
C TRP A 115 12.86 11.80 -29.56
N TYR A 116 13.72 12.62 -28.96
CA TYR A 116 13.33 13.71 -28.04
C TYR A 116 13.03 15.02 -28.76
N ASP A 117 13.20 15.11 -30.06
CA ASP A 117 12.87 16.31 -30.83
C ASP A 117 11.37 16.31 -31.20
N ALA A 118 10.66 17.39 -30.90
CA ALA A 118 9.25 17.55 -31.24
C ALA A 118 8.95 17.39 -32.73
N LYS A 119 9.93 17.67 -33.59
CA LYS A 119 9.83 17.47 -35.06
C LYS A 119 9.68 16.00 -35.45
N ALA A 120 10.08 15.07 -34.60
CA ALA A 120 9.92 13.64 -34.84
C ALA A 120 8.46 13.20 -34.84
N TYR A 121 7.57 14.01 -34.27
CA TYR A 121 6.14 13.74 -34.06
C TYR A 121 5.21 14.64 -34.86
N SER A 122 5.75 15.57 -35.62
CA SER A 122 4.96 16.40 -36.54
C SER A 122 4.78 15.66 -37.86
N GLU A 123 3.52 15.45 -38.27
CA GLU A 123 3.17 14.97 -39.61
C GLU A 123 3.55 16.00 -40.70
#